data_721d0acdfde1349f9ecfcabc772625dd
#
_entry.id   721d0acdfde1349f9ecfcabc772625dd
#
_cell.length_a   1.000
_cell.length_b   1.000
_cell.length_c   1.000
_cell.angle_alpha   90.00
_cell.angle_beta   90.00
_cell.angle_gamma   90.00
#
_symmetry.space_group_name_H-M   'P 1'
#
loop_
_entity.id
_entity.type
_entity.pdbx_description
1 polymer ?
#
loop_
_entity_poly.entity_id
_entity_poly.type
_entity_poly.pdbx_seq_one_letter_code
_entity_poly.pdbx_strand_id
1 'polypeptide(L)'
;KGKVEAVAKLINRLKVYNNEFDTFSDLDLIVRNFNDEINREVSASTGKSPIERFKEEQKYLNPLPNLDIFEEYLNLKPNKRKVTSESMINVDGKKYSVPPQYINLDVFFQIKNNNIIIFDEYHVEICRHHISQKKFNYRLEDYKQIVSQTIDNEELIENICNRNLSIYDQIGA
;
A
#
# COMPACT_ATOMS: atom_id res chain seq x y z
N LYS A 1 -15.76 23.08 7.05
CA LYS A 1 -16.67 22.66 5.97
C LYS A 1 -16.57 23.60 4.76
N GLY A 2 -16.66 24.92 4.93
CA GLY A 2 -16.63 25.90 3.82
C GLY A 2 -15.35 25.93 2.97
N LYS A 3 -14.17 25.59 3.52
CA LYS A 3 -12.91 25.57 2.75
C LYS A 3 -12.89 24.47 1.70
N VAL A 4 -13.41 23.28 2.02
CA VAL A 4 -13.49 22.15 1.09
C VAL A 4 -14.47 22.44 -0.04
N GLU A 5 -15.62 23.07 0.28
CA GLU A 5 -16.61 23.48 -0.71
C GLU A 5 -16.06 24.55 -1.68
N ALA A 6 -15.24 25.49 -1.16
CA ALA A 6 -14.59 26.50 -1.99
C ALA A 6 -13.59 25.86 -2.98
N VAL A 7 -12.78 24.92 -2.52
CA VAL A 7 -11.84 24.18 -3.38
C VAL A 7 -12.59 23.33 -4.41
N ALA A 8 -13.68 22.65 -4.01
CA ALA A 8 -14.50 21.88 -4.93
C ALA A 8 -15.11 22.73 -6.06
N LYS A 9 -15.47 24.00 -5.77
CA LYS A 9 -15.94 24.93 -6.80
C LYS A 9 -14.88 25.31 -7.83
N LEU A 10 -13.59 25.29 -7.46
CA LEU A 10 -12.51 25.56 -8.41
C LEU A 10 -12.45 24.51 -9.51
N ILE A 11 -12.76 23.25 -9.20
CA ILE A 11 -12.81 22.15 -10.18
C ILE A 11 -13.80 22.43 -11.32
N ASN A 12 -14.84 23.24 -11.05
CA ASN A 12 -15.78 23.63 -12.10
C ASN A 12 -15.14 24.48 -13.21
N ARG A 13 -13.96 25.09 -12.98
CA ARG A 13 -13.21 25.79 -14.02
C ARG A 13 -12.69 24.83 -15.11
N LEU A 14 -12.46 23.57 -14.77
CA LEU A 14 -12.06 22.55 -15.75
C LEU A 14 -13.16 22.25 -16.77
N LYS A 15 -14.42 22.62 -16.50
CA LYS A 15 -15.52 22.48 -17.48
C LYS A 15 -15.31 23.29 -18.76
N VAL A 16 -14.44 24.29 -18.73
CA VAL A 16 -14.05 25.06 -19.93
C VAL A 16 -13.41 24.16 -20.99
N TYR A 17 -12.78 23.06 -20.58
CA TYR A 17 -12.18 22.07 -21.46
C TYR A 17 -13.18 21.01 -21.94
N ASN A 18 -14.49 21.18 -21.72
CA ASN A 18 -15.58 20.27 -22.09
C ASN A 18 -15.40 18.82 -21.61
N ASN A 19 -14.50 18.59 -20.64
CA ASN A 19 -14.05 17.26 -20.19
C ASN A 19 -13.45 16.39 -21.33
N GLU A 20 -12.96 17.02 -22.39
CA GLU A 20 -12.33 16.35 -23.52
C GLU A 20 -10.80 16.39 -23.38
N PHE A 21 -10.18 15.25 -23.53
CA PHE A 21 -8.72 15.09 -23.65
C PHE A 21 -8.44 13.85 -24.50
N ASP A 22 -7.42 13.91 -25.34
CA ASP A 22 -7.10 12.82 -26.26
C ASP A 22 -6.26 11.73 -25.58
N THR A 23 -5.35 12.13 -24.68
CA THR A 23 -4.45 11.23 -23.98
C THR A 23 -4.35 11.56 -22.48
N PHE A 24 -3.91 10.59 -21.67
CA PHE A 24 -3.61 10.86 -20.25
C PHE A 24 -2.53 11.93 -20.06
N SER A 25 -1.60 12.09 -21.02
CA SER A 25 -0.60 13.14 -20.99
C SER A 25 -1.23 14.53 -21.14
N ASP A 26 -2.26 14.65 -21.97
CA ASP A 26 -3.00 15.91 -22.15
C ASP A 26 -3.76 16.26 -20.88
N LEU A 27 -4.39 15.26 -20.24
CA LEU A 27 -5.06 15.45 -18.95
C LEU A 27 -4.06 15.91 -17.87
N ASP A 28 -2.87 15.32 -17.80
CA ASP A 28 -1.84 15.72 -16.84
C ASP A 28 -1.39 17.16 -17.08
N LEU A 29 -1.22 17.55 -18.34
CA LEU A 29 -0.87 18.92 -18.72
C LEU A 29 -1.98 19.92 -18.33
N ILE A 30 -3.24 19.58 -18.59
CA ILE A 30 -4.40 20.41 -18.20
C ILE A 30 -4.42 20.61 -16.67
N VAL A 31 -4.25 19.53 -15.91
CA VAL A 31 -4.25 19.57 -14.44
C VAL A 31 -3.07 20.39 -13.90
N ARG A 32 -1.88 20.25 -14.48
CA ARG A 32 -0.71 21.06 -14.09
C ARG A 32 -0.91 22.55 -14.36
N ASN A 33 -1.37 22.90 -15.56
CA ASN A 33 -1.65 24.29 -15.91
C ASN A 33 -2.71 24.90 -14.99
N PHE A 34 -3.77 24.16 -14.69
CA PHE A 34 -4.81 24.57 -13.77
C PHE A 34 -4.28 24.80 -12.34
N ASN A 35 -3.44 23.90 -11.83
CA ASN A 35 -2.81 24.08 -10.52
C ASN A 35 -1.89 25.31 -10.50
N ASP A 36 -1.12 25.52 -11.55
CA ASP A 36 -0.24 26.69 -11.66
C ASP A 36 -1.03 28.00 -11.70
N GLU A 37 -2.15 28.03 -12.41
CA GLU A 37 -3.06 29.19 -12.45
C GLU A 37 -3.59 29.51 -11.06
N ILE A 38 -4.18 28.53 -10.36
CA ILE A 38 -4.73 28.71 -9.00
C ILE A 38 -3.65 29.18 -8.02
N ASN A 39 -2.44 28.59 -8.10
CA ASN A 39 -1.35 28.94 -7.21
C ASN A 39 -0.79 30.37 -7.43
N ARG A 40 -1.05 30.97 -8.60
CA ARG A 40 -0.67 32.35 -8.92
C ARG A 40 -1.78 33.36 -8.68
N GLU A 41 -3.03 32.93 -8.55
CA GLU A 41 -4.15 33.82 -8.26
C GLU A 41 -4.02 34.50 -6.89
N VAL A 42 -4.19 35.79 -6.83
CA VAL A 42 -4.20 36.52 -5.56
C VAL A 42 -5.47 36.20 -4.78
N SER A 43 -5.31 35.67 -3.57
CA SER A 43 -6.43 35.41 -2.68
C SER A 43 -6.99 36.73 -2.10
N ALA A 44 -8.27 36.94 -2.25
CA ALA A 44 -8.95 38.14 -1.70
C ALA A 44 -8.85 38.23 -0.16
N SER A 45 -8.73 37.08 0.53
CA SER A 45 -8.64 37.04 1.99
C SER A 45 -7.26 37.35 2.54
N THR A 46 -6.19 37.15 1.76
CA THR A 46 -4.80 37.31 2.22
C THR A 46 -4.02 38.38 1.46
N GLY A 47 -4.54 38.86 0.34
CA GLY A 47 -3.87 39.81 -0.54
C GLY A 47 -2.61 39.28 -1.25
N LYS A 48 -2.32 37.98 -1.10
CA LYS A 48 -1.15 37.30 -1.69
C LYS A 48 -1.58 36.03 -2.38
N SER A 49 -0.80 35.60 -3.37
CA SER A 49 -1.00 34.29 -4.01
C SER A 49 -0.48 33.16 -3.13
N PRO A 50 -1.02 31.92 -3.27
CA PRO A 50 -0.50 30.76 -2.57
C PRO A 50 1.00 30.52 -2.77
N ILE A 51 1.52 30.74 -3.98
CA ILE A 51 2.94 30.54 -4.28
C ILE A 51 3.83 31.59 -3.60
N GLU A 52 3.36 32.86 -3.45
CA GLU A 52 4.09 33.88 -2.71
C GLU A 52 4.15 33.54 -1.23
N ARG A 53 3.03 33.10 -0.65
CA ARG A 53 3.00 32.65 0.75
C ARG A 53 3.88 31.45 0.99
N PHE A 54 3.85 30.45 0.10
CA PHE A 54 4.71 29.28 0.21
C PHE A 54 6.20 29.64 0.19
N LYS A 55 6.62 30.59 -0.66
CA LYS A 55 8.01 31.08 -0.67
C LYS A 55 8.42 31.75 0.66
N GLU A 56 7.50 32.40 1.34
CA GLU A 56 7.74 32.97 2.66
C GLU A 56 7.85 31.86 3.72
N GLU A 57 6.94 30.90 3.71
CA GLU A 57 6.90 29.76 4.64
C GLU A 57 8.07 28.79 4.46
N GLN A 58 8.53 28.60 3.23
CA GLN A 58 9.62 27.67 2.90
C GLN A 58 10.90 27.89 3.73
N LYS A 59 11.15 29.14 4.13
CA LYS A 59 12.31 29.50 4.97
C LYS A 59 12.23 28.95 6.39
N TYR A 60 11.02 28.60 6.85
CA TYR A 60 10.75 28.12 8.20
C TYR A 60 10.42 26.61 8.22
N LEU A 61 10.37 25.96 7.05
CA LEU A 61 10.15 24.51 6.98
C LEU A 61 11.41 23.78 7.45
N ASN A 62 11.21 22.84 8.34
CA ASN A 62 12.28 21.93 8.72
C ASN A 62 12.65 21.02 7.54
N PRO A 63 13.94 20.73 7.32
CA PRO A 63 14.32 19.72 6.34
C PRO A 63 13.67 18.38 6.69
N LEU A 64 13.18 17.67 5.68
CA LEU A 64 12.64 16.31 5.87
C LEU A 64 13.78 15.43 6.45
N PRO A 65 13.52 14.77 7.59
CA PRO A 65 14.49 13.77 8.07
C PRO A 65 14.47 12.61 7.08
N ASN A 66 15.62 12.20 6.67
CA ASN A 66 15.92 11.07 5.78
C ASN A 66 14.75 10.60 4.88
N LEU A 67 14.78 11.01 3.62
CA LEU A 67 13.74 10.70 2.61
C LEU A 67 13.46 9.21 2.51
N ASP A 68 14.48 8.35 2.68
CA ASP A 68 14.35 6.89 2.56
C ASP A 68 13.41 6.33 3.64
N ILE A 69 13.52 6.82 4.88
CA ILE A 69 12.62 6.40 5.99
C ILE A 69 11.18 6.88 5.73
N PHE A 70 11.05 8.09 5.16
CA PHE A 70 9.74 8.66 4.88
C PHE A 70 9.05 7.97 3.70
N GLU A 71 9.79 7.64 2.65
CA GLU A 71 9.29 6.84 1.52
C GLU A 71 8.89 5.44 1.96
N GLU A 72 9.69 4.80 2.81
CA GLU A 72 9.36 3.50 3.38
C GLU A 72 8.07 3.56 4.21
N TYR A 73 7.91 4.58 5.06
CA TYR A 73 6.69 4.80 5.84
C TYR A 73 5.45 5.07 4.98
N LEU A 74 5.57 5.89 3.92
CA LEU A 74 4.48 6.17 2.99
C LEU A 74 4.08 4.95 2.17
N ASN A 75 5.03 4.10 1.82
CA ASN A 75 4.79 2.87 1.06
C ASN A 75 4.16 1.76 1.90
N LEU A 76 4.36 1.76 3.23
CA LEU A 76 3.80 0.74 4.12
C LEU A 76 2.34 1.03 4.52
N LYS A 77 1.97 2.29 4.74
CA LYS A 77 0.64 2.67 5.23
C LYS A 77 -0.55 2.21 4.38
N PRO A 78 -0.53 2.28 3.04
CA PRO A 78 -1.65 1.82 2.21
C PRO A 78 -1.77 0.29 2.13
N ASN A 79 -0.78 -0.45 2.56
CA ASN A 79 -0.66 -1.89 2.40
C ASN A 79 -0.94 -2.67 3.69
N LYS A 80 -1.81 -2.14 4.53
CA LYS A 80 -2.29 -2.81 5.74
C LYS A 80 -3.26 -3.95 5.40
N ARG A 81 -3.07 -5.13 5.97
CA ARG A 81 -3.96 -6.28 5.82
C ARG A 81 -4.17 -6.97 7.16
N LYS A 82 -5.39 -7.45 7.39
CA LYS A 82 -5.70 -8.32 8.51
C LYS A 82 -5.38 -9.76 8.15
N VAL A 83 -4.65 -10.45 9.02
CA VAL A 83 -4.36 -11.87 8.85
C VAL A 83 -5.63 -12.68 9.13
N THR A 84 -6.01 -13.55 8.19
CA THR A 84 -7.19 -14.39 8.30
C THR A 84 -7.00 -15.54 9.31
N SER A 85 -8.08 -16.24 9.68
CA SER A 85 -8.04 -17.47 10.49
C SER A 85 -7.24 -18.60 9.80
N GLU A 86 -7.08 -18.52 8.48
CA GLU A 86 -6.25 -19.46 7.69
C GLU A 86 -4.75 -19.11 7.73
N SER A 87 -4.35 -18.13 8.58
CA SER A 87 -2.98 -17.61 8.67
C SER A 87 -2.47 -17.02 7.36
N MET A 88 -3.29 -16.26 6.66
CA MET A 88 -2.98 -15.69 5.34
C MET A 88 -3.39 -14.23 5.22
N ILE A 89 -2.70 -13.50 4.35
CA ILE A 89 -3.14 -12.19 3.85
C ILE A 89 -3.48 -12.26 2.36
N ASN A 90 -4.38 -11.38 1.92
CA ASN A 90 -4.71 -11.23 0.49
C ASN A 90 -3.95 -10.04 -0.10
N VAL A 91 -3.20 -10.28 -1.16
CA VAL A 91 -2.53 -9.26 -1.97
C VAL A 91 -2.85 -9.52 -3.44
N ASP A 92 -3.53 -8.59 -4.09
CA ASP A 92 -3.92 -8.65 -5.49
C ASP A 92 -4.65 -9.96 -5.90
N GLY A 93 -5.57 -10.42 -5.02
CA GLY A 93 -6.36 -11.63 -5.26
C GLY A 93 -5.65 -12.95 -4.96
N LYS A 94 -4.38 -12.91 -4.55
CA LYS A 94 -3.58 -14.07 -4.16
C LYS A 94 -3.37 -14.09 -2.65
N LYS A 95 -3.36 -15.28 -2.06
CA LYS A 95 -3.17 -15.47 -0.61
C LYS A 95 -1.73 -15.86 -0.32
N TYR A 96 -1.14 -15.23 0.71
CA TYR A 96 0.23 -15.45 1.17
C TYR A 96 0.22 -15.78 2.65
N SER A 97 0.92 -16.85 3.05
CA SER A 97 0.96 -17.27 4.45
C SER A 97 1.71 -16.29 5.33
N VAL A 98 1.30 -16.25 6.58
CA VAL A 98 1.94 -15.48 7.65
C VAL A 98 2.05 -16.42 8.86
N PRO A 99 3.07 -16.33 9.71
CA PRO A 99 3.17 -17.17 10.90
C PRO A 99 1.90 -17.08 11.77
N PRO A 100 1.42 -18.22 12.33
CA PRO A 100 0.09 -18.31 12.97
C PRO A 100 -0.09 -17.41 14.21
N GLN A 101 0.98 -16.96 14.85
CA GLN A 101 0.90 -16.00 15.96
C GLN A 101 0.32 -14.64 15.56
N TYR A 102 0.27 -14.31 14.25
CA TYR A 102 -0.30 -13.07 13.73
C TYR A 102 -1.77 -13.20 13.30
N ILE A 103 -2.40 -14.36 13.47
CA ILE A 103 -3.83 -14.56 13.15
C ILE A 103 -4.68 -13.50 13.86
N ASN A 104 -5.60 -12.88 13.11
CA ASN A 104 -6.48 -11.79 13.54
C ASN A 104 -5.77 -10.45 13.83
N LEU A 105 -4.45 -10.37 13.74
CA LEU A 105 -3.71 -9.12 13.85
C LEU A 105 -3.61 -8.41 12.50
N ASP A 106 -3.33 -7.13 12.54
CA ASP A 106 -3.02 -6.33 11.38
C ASP A 106 -1.53 -6.39 11.08
N VAL A 107 -1.19 -6.63 9.82
CA VAL A 107 0.19 -6.63 9.31
C VAL A 107 0.29 -5.68 8.12
N PHE A 108 1.51 -5.27 7.79
CA PHE A 108 1.81 -4.43 6.66
C PHE A 108 2.60 -5.22 5.63
N PHE A 109 2.50 -4.87 4.34
CA PHE A 109 3.33 -5.48 3.34
C PHE A 109 3.92 -4.47 2.36
N GLN A 110 5.04 -4.83 1.78
CA GLN A 110 5.72 -4.08 0.73
C GLN A 110 6.07 -5.01 -0.41
N ILE A 111 5.90 -4.52 -1.64
CA ILE A 111 6.37 -5.23 -2.84
C ILE A 111 7.70 -4.63 -3.25
N LYS A 112 8.77 -5.44 -3.23
CA LYS A 112 10.11 -5.01 -3.62
C LYS A 112 10.85 -6.16 -4.32
N ASN A 113 11.46 -5.86 -5.47
CA ASN A 113 12.26 -6.84 -6.22
C ASN A 113 11.54 -8.18 -6.45
N ASN A 114 10.29 -8.14 -6.89
CA ASN A 114 9.43 -9.31 -7.13
C ASN A 114 9.16 -10.18 -5.88
N ASN A 115 9.29 -9.58 -4.69
CA ASN A 115 8.94 -10.22 -3.42
C ASN A 115 7.89 -9.39 -2.69
N ILE A 116 7.02 -10.09 -1.94
CA ILE A 116 6.15 -9.53 -0.92
C ILE A 116 6.85 -9.71 0.41
N ILE A 117 7.17 -8.63 1.08
CA ILE A 117 7.78 -8.60 2.40
C ILE A 117 6.69 -8.18 3.38
N ILE A 118 6.45 -8.96 4.41
CA ILE A 118 5.40 -8.73 5.39
C ILE A 118 6.03 -8.30 6.71
N PHE A 119 5.45 -7.27 7.33
CA PHE A 119 5.95 -6.63 8.54
C PHE A 119 4.86 -6.60 9.62
N ASP A 120 5.27 -6.61 10.88
CA ASP A 120 4.40 -6.38 12.02
C ASP A 120 4.07 -4.87 12.22
N GLU A 121 3.35 -4.56 13.30
CA GLU A 121 3.00 -3.18 13.66
C GLU A 121 4.21 -2.29 14.02
N TYR A 122 5.33 -2.90 14.36
CA TYR A 122 6.61 -2.23 14.67
C TYR A 122 7.53 -2.14 13.46
N HIS A 123 7.04 -2.51 12.25
CA HIS A 123 7.82 -2.55 11.00
C HIS A 123 8.99 -3.55 11.03
N VAL A 124 8.89 -4.60 11.86
CA VAL A 124 9.84 -5.71 11.84
C VAL A 124 9.40 -6.73 10.80
N GLU A 125 10.31 -7.17 9.93
CA GLU A 125 10.01 -8.19 8.91
C GLU A 125 9.62 -9.51 9.58
N ILE A 126 8.41 -9.98 9.28
CA ILE A 126 7.87 -11.25 9.76
C ILE A 126 8.22 -12.39 8.81
N CYS A 127 7.96 -12.17 7.52
CA CYS A 127 8.17 -13.17 6.49
C CYS A 127 8.24 -12.54 5.10
N ARG A 128 8.72 -13.35 4.13
CA ARG A 128 8.89 -12.94 2.74
C ARG A 128 8.40 -14.03 1.81
N HIS A 129 7.71 -13.65 0.73
CA HIS A 129 7.28 -14.52 -0.34
C HIS A 129 7.76 -14.00 -1.68
N HIS A 130 8.10 -14.91 -2.58
CA HIS A 130 8.26 -14.56 -3.99
C HIS A 130 6.88 -14.40 -4.63
N ILE A 131 6.69 -13.36 -5.47
CA ILE A 131 5.43 -13.16 -6.19
C ILE A 131 5.27 -14.30 -7.19
N SER A 132 4.16 -15.04 -7.08
CA SER A 132 3.85 -16.16 -7.95
C SER A 132 2.51 -15.98 -8.65
N GLN A 133 2.20 -16.83 -9.63
CA GLN A 133 0.87 -16.87 -10.26
C GLN A 133 -0.12 -17.73 -9.49
N LYS A 134 0.33 -18.49 -8.48
CA LYS A 134 -0.51 -19.36 -7.67
C LYS A 134 -1.50 -18.56 -6.81
N LYS A 135 -2.71 -19.07 -6.65
CA LYS A 135 -3.74 -18.47 -5.80
C LYS A 135 -3.39 -18.55 -4.32
N PHE A 136 -2.73 -19.63 -3.91
CA PHE A 136 -2.31 -19.88 -2.53
C PHE A 136 -0.79 -20.04 -2.46
N ASN A 137 -0.14 -19.26 -1.61
CA ASN A 137 1.32 -19.24 -1.44
C ASN A 137 1.64 -19.49 0.03
N TYR A 138 1.88 -20.76 0.37
CA TYR A 138 2.29 -21.17 1.70
C TYR A 138 3.81 -21.29 1.79
N ARG A 139 4.37 -20.81 2.90
CA ARG A 139 5.70 -21.18 3.35
C ARG A 139 5.58 -22.48 4.17
N LEU A 140 6.51 -23.41 3.94
CA LEU A 140 6.50 -24.67 4.65
C LEU A 140 6.58 -24.49 6.17
N GLU A 141 7.37 -23.52 6.63
CA GLU A 141 7.53 -23.20 8.04
C GLU A 141 6.22 -22.76 8.69
N ASP A 142 5.47 -21.86 8.02
CA ASP A 142 4.19 -21.36 8.54
C ASP A 142 3.17 -22.51 8.61
N TYR A 143 3.14 -23.36 7.59
CA TYR A 143 2.21 -24.48 7.56
C TYR A 143 2.56 -25.55 8.61
N LYS A 144 3.85 -25.84 8.81
CA LYS A 144 4.34 -26.72 9.88
C LYS A 144 3.90 -26.21 11.27
N GLN A 145 4.01 -24.89 11.52
CA GLN A 145 3.54 -24.29 12.79
C GLN A 145 2.03 -24.45 13.00
N ILE A 146 1.23 -24.38 11.94
CA ILE A 146 -0.23 -24.60 12.03
C ILE A 146 -0.51 -26.06 12.40
N VAL A 147 0.12 -27.02 11.73
CA VAL A 147 -0.11 -28.45 11.95
C VAL A 147 0.41 -28.89 13.32
N SER A 148 1.53 -28.34 13.80
CA SER A 148 2.10 -28.65 15.12
C SER A 148 1.25 -28.22 16.30
N GLN A 149 0.25 -27.32 16.10
CA GLN A 149 -0.72 -26.99 17.14
C GLN A 149 -1.65 -28.18 17.49
N THR A 150 -1.74 -29.16 16.61
CA THR A 150 -2.68 -30.29 16.76
C THR A 150 -1.99 -31.64 16.81
N ILE A 151 -0.75 -31.74 16.32
CA ILE A 151 0.01 -32.98 16.15
C ILE A 151 1.41 -32.80 16.72
N ASP A 152 1.82 -33.67 17.64
CA ASP A 152 3.15 -33.62 18.28
C ASP A 152 4.22 -34.47 17.57
N ASN A 153 3.84 -35.28 16.57
CA ASN A 153 4.77 -36.15 15.85
C ASN A 153 5.39 -35.46 14.64
N GLU A 154 6.69 -35.22 14.68
CA GLU A 154 7.43 -34.41 13.68
C GLU A 154 7.42 -35.05 12.28
N GLU A 155 7.60 -36.40 12.18
CA GLU A 155 7.56 -37.12 10.90
C GLU A 155 6.15 -37.04 10.26
N LEU A 156 5.11 -37.17 11.08
CA LEU A 156 3.73 -37.05 10.64
C LEU A 156 3.39 -35.63 10.19
N ILE A 157 3.89 -34.64 10.88
CA ILE A 157 3.74 -33.21 10.49
C ILE A 157 4.35 -32.98 9.10
N GLU A 158 5.57 -33.48 8.88
CA GLU A 158 6.26 -33.31 7.60
C GLU A 158 5.53 -33.98 6.45
N ASN A 159 5.05 -35.19 6.63
CA ASN A 159 4.26 -35.93 5.64
C ASN A 159 2.93 -35.22 5.30
N ILE A 160 2.21 -34.72 6.30
CA ILE A 160 0.97 -33.98 6.12
C ILE A 160 1.23 -32.67 5.38
N CYS A 161 2.27 -31.92 5.76
CA CYS A 161 2.62 -30.67 5.12
C CYS A 161 2.95 -30.86 3.65
N ASN A 162 3.81 -31.81 3.32
CA ASN A 162 4.21 -32.07 1.93
C ASN A 162 3.02 -32.50 1.07
N ARG A 163 2.16 -33.39 1.60
CA ARG A 163 0.94 -33.83 0.90
C ARG A 163 -0.03 -32.67 0.65
N ASN A 164 -0.33 -31.88 1.67
CA ASN A 164 -1.33 -30.83 1.56
C ASN A 164 -0.85 -29.67 0.69
N LEU A 165 0.44 -29.26 0.81
CA LEU A 165 0.99 -28.21 -0.03
C LEU A 165 1.00 -28.61 -1.51
N SER A 166 1.26 -29.91 -1.84
CA SER A 166 1.16 -30.39 -3.21
C SER A 166 -0.26 -30.29 -3.79
N ILE A 167 -1.29 -30.47 -2.96
CA ILE A 167 -2.69 -30.29 -3.37
C ILE A 167 -3.01 -28.80 -3.62
N TYR A 168 -2.55 -27.91 -2.75
CA TYR A 168 -2.73 -26.47 -2.96
C TYR A 168 -2.04 -25.97 -4.24
N ASP A 169 -0.89 -26.54 -4.59
CA ASP A 169 -0.20 -26.23 -5.84
C ASP A 169 -1.01 -26.63 -7.09
N GLN A 170 -1.80 -27.70 -7.00
CA GLN A 170 -2.67 -28.17 -8.10
C GLN A 170 -3.95 -27.35 -8.24
N ILE A 171 -4.53 -26.85 -7.13
CA ILE A 171 -5.77 -26.07 -7.13
C ILE A 171 -5.52 -24.62 -7.58
N GLY A 172 -4.32 -24.13 -7.47
CA GLY A 172 -3.92 -22.75 -7.76
C GLY A 172 -3.27 -22.51 -9.12
N ALA A 173 -3.17 -23.55 -9.95
CA ALA A 173 -2.58 -23.47 -11.29
C ALA A 173 -3.56 -22.97 -12.35
#